data_9be75c77aab54b71a3c7641f7c8b610d
#
_entry.id   9be75c77aab54b71a3c7641f7c8b610d
#
_cell.length_a   1.000
_cell.length_b   1.000
_cell.length_c   1.000
_cell.angle_alpha   90.00
_cell.angle_beta   90.00
_cell.angle_gamma   90.00
#
_symmetry.space_group_name_H-M   'P 1'
#
loop_
_entity.id
_entity.type
_entity.pdbx_description
1 polymer ?
#
loop_
_entity_poly.entity_id
_entity_poly.type
_entity_poly.pdbx_seq_one_letter_code
_entity_poly.pdbx_strand_id
1 'polypeptide(L)'
;MYQIYVDRFYNGDKSNDVVTNEYEYLGLKSKRIEDWDTPLENMDVCNFYGGDLQGVIDKMDYLSDLGIDAIYFNPIFVSPSNHKYDIQDYEHVDPHYGVIVTKTGNPLSNEDKDNKNATLYMTRTTDPKNLEASDQLLAKLIGIAHSKGIKVILDGVFNHCGAFNKWLDREGFYEKNGYPVGAYASENSPYHNFFNWTGGEWPNNEHYSSWWDHPNHPKLNYEHSDELYTYICLLYTSDAADDLIGV
;
A
#
# COMPACT_ATOMS: atom_id res chain seq x y z
N MET A 1 20.33 -12.39 5.38
CA MET A 1 19.12 -11.64 5.00
C MET A 1 17.90 -12.37 5.55
N TYR A 2 16.93 -11.62 6.09
CA TYR A 2 15.68 -12.13 6.64
C TYR A 2 14.51 -11.42 5.95
N GLN A 3 13.59 -12.18 5.33
CA GLN A 3 12.41 -11.63 4.67
C GLN A 3 11.27 -11.47 5.66
N ILE A 4 10.62 -10.31 5.66
CA ILE A 4 9.49 -9.99 6.53
C ILE A 4 8.25 -9.72 5.70
N TYR A 5 7.22 -10.54 5.90
CA TYR A 5 5.84 -10.27 5.53
C TYR A 5 5.18 -9.56 6.70
N VAL A 6 5.06 -8.25 6.64
CA VAL A 6 4.78 -7.39 7.81
C VAL A 6 3.51 -7.78 8.54
N ASP A 7 2.39 -7.94 7.84
CA ASP A 7 1.10 -8.35 8.45
C ASP A 7 1.18 -9.61 9.31
N ARG A 8 2.16 -10.49 9.02
CA ARG A 8 2.31 -11.81 9.66
C ARG A 8 3.53 -11.89 10.57
N PHE A 9 4.15 -10.78 10.93
CA PHE A 9 5.38 -10.81 11.71
C PHE A 9 5.14 -10.55 13.21
N TYR A 10 4.69 -9.36 13.57
CA TYR A 10 4.38 -9.01 14.96
C TYR A 10 3.55 -7.72 15.01
N ASN A 11 2.48 -7.71 15.82
CA ASN A 11 1.62 -6.53 16.03
C ASN A 11 2.19 -5.71 17.19
N GLY A 12 2.78 -4.57 16.91
CA GLY A 12 3.36 -3.64 17.87
C GLY A 12 2.40 -2.51 18.29
N ASP A 13 1.50 -2.10 17.39
CA ASP A 13 0.50 -1.06 17.64
C ASP A 13 -0.89 -1.46 17.15
N LYS A 14 -1.71 -2.01 18.04
CA LYS A 14 -3.09 -2.41 17.70
C LYS A 14 -4.00 -1.23 17.26
N SER A 15 -3.56 0.00 17.41
CA SER A 15 -4.36 1.17 17.06
C SER A 15 -4.40 1.45 15.55
N ASN A 16 -3.47 0.86 14.79
CA ASN A 16 -3.39 0.94 13.33
C ASN A 16 -4.03 -0.26 12.62
N ASP A 17 -4.44 -1.30 13.34
CA ASP A 17 -5.03 -2.51 12.76
C ASP A 17 -6.18 -2.18 11.79
N VAL A 18 -6.25 -2.95 10.70
CA VAL A 18 -7.40 -2.93 9.79
C VAL A 18 -8.66 -3.32 10.57
N VAL A 19 -9.73 -2.58 10.35
CA VAL A 19 -11.03 -2.86 10.98
C VAL A 19 -11.82 -3.84 10.11
N THR A 20 -12.56 -4.74 10.72
CA THR A 20 -13.48 -5.62 9.97
C THR A 20 -14.53 -4.78 9.24
N ASN A 21 -14.75 -5.08 7.95
CA ASN A 21 -15.59 -4.31 7.02
C ASN A 21 -15.08 -2.89 6.72
N GLU A 22 -13.81 -2.60 6.92
CA GLU A 22 -13.29 -1.25 6.65
C GLU A 22 -13.49 -0.86 5.17
N TYR A 23 -13.33 -1.81 4.26
CA TYR A 23 -13.57 -1.67 2.81
C TYR A 23 -13.86 -3.04 2.18
N GLU A 24 -14.16 -3.04 0.87
CA GLU A 24 -14.27 -4.24 0.06
C GLU A 24 -13.12 -4.31 -0.95
N TYR A 25 -12.53 -5.48 -1.14
CA TYR A 25 -11.54 -5.75 -2.17
C TYR A 25 -11.73 -7.16 -2.75
N LEU A 26 -11.76 -7.29 -4.07
CA LEU A 26 -11.99 -8.58 -4.77
C LEU A 26 -13.30 -9.30 -4.37
N GLY A 27 -14.35 -8.56 -4.05
CA GLY A 27 -15.61 -9.13 -3.58
C GLY A 27 -15.58 -9.61 -2.12
N LEU A 28 -14.47 -9.38 -1.41
CA LEU A 28 -14.27 -9.73 -0.01
C LEU A 28 -14.17 -8.46 0.83
N LYS A 29 -14.75 -8.48 2.02
CA LYS A 29 -14.55 -7.41 2.99
C LYS A 29 -13.29 -7.63 3.80
N SER A 30 -12.62 -6.55 4.15
CA SER A 30 -11.50 -6.59 5.07
C SER A 30 -11.92 -7.23 6.40
N LYS A 31 -11.09 -8.07 6.95
CA LYS A 31 -11.34 -8.81 8.20
C LYS A 31 -10.12 -8.76 9.09
N ARG A 32 -10.29 -8.25 10.29
CA ARG A 32 -9.28 -8.36 11.34
C ARG A 32 -9.30 -9.76 11.93
N ILE A 33 -8.15 -10.39 12.05
CA ILE A 33 -7.94 -11.68 12.71
C ILE A 33 -7.42 -11.42 14.13
N GLU A 34 -8.22 -11.75 15.11
CA GLU A 34 -7.88 -11.51 16.52
C GLU A 34 -6.95 -12.58 17.09
N ASP A 35 -7.12 -13.82 16.64
CA ASP A 35 -6.34 -14.97 17.08
C ASP A 35 -5.29 -15.32 16.03
N TRP A 36 -4.01 -15.12 16.36
CA TRP A 36 -2.88 -15.39 15.49
C TRP A 36 -2.67 -16.88 15.18
N ASP A 37 -3.28 -17.78 15.95
CA ASP A 37 -3.28 -19.21 15.67
C ASP A 37 -4.37 -19.61 14.66
N THR A 38 -5.18 -18.66 14.18
CA THR A 38 -6.18 -18.90 13.13
C THR A 38 -5.50 -19.42 11.87
N PRO A 39 -5.92 -20.58 11.31
CA PRO A 39 -5.36 -21.10 10.06
C PRO A 39 -5.59 -20.17 8.89
N LEU A 40 -4.60 -20.11 7.97
CA LEU A 40 -4.72 -19.37 6.72
C LEU A 40 -5.81 -20.00 5.82
N GLU A 41 -6.62 -19.17 5.22
CA GLU A 41 -7.67 -19.57 4.27
C GLU A 41 -7.19 -19.42 2.82
N ASN A 42 -7.81 -20.11 1.88
CA ASN A 42 -7.59 -19.87 0.47
C ASN A 42 -8.09 -18.45 0.11
N MET A 43 -7.35 -17.74 -0.74
CA MET A 43 -7.66 -16.33 -1.11
C MET A 43 -7.68 -15.38 0.09
N ASP A 44 -6.75 -15.56 1.01
CA ASP A 44 -6.60 -14.83 2.27
C ASP A 44 -6.02 -13.41 2.08
N VAL A 45 -6.43 -12.69 1.04
CA VAL A 45 -5.88 -11.35 0.72
C VAL A 45 -6.48 -10.22 1.55
N CYS A 46 -7.66 -10.44 2.15
CA CYS A 46 -8.40 -9.48 2.96
C CYS A 46 -8.44 -9.81 4.45
N ASN A 47 -7.73 -10.85 4.90
CA ASN A 47 -7.60 -11.21 6.31
C ASN A 47 -6.31 -10.62 6.87
N PHE A 48 -6.42 -9.77 7.88
CA PHE A 48 -5.30 -9.01 8.45
C PHE A 48 -5.03 -9.48 9.88
N TYR A 49 -3.77 -9.84 10.16
CA TYR A 49 -3.32 -10.24 11.49
C TYR A 49 -2.74 -9.06 12.27
N GLY A 50 -2.54 -7.92 11.61
CA GLY A 50 -2.16 -6.68 12.24
C GLY A 50 -0.67 -6.54 12.56
N GLY A 51 0.21 -7.33 11.95
CA GLY A 51 1.64 -7.06 12.00
C GLY A 51 1.97 -5.70 11.39
N ASP A 52 2.92 -4.98 11.99
CA ASP A 52 3.24 -3.59 11.64
C ASP A 52 4.72 -3.24 11.79
N LEU A 53 5.12 -2.05 11.37
CA LEU A 53 6.52 -1.57 11.48
C LEU A 53 6.95 -1.34 12.93
N GLN A 54 6.03 -0.97 13.84
CA GLN A 54 6.36 -0.88 15.25
C GLN A 54 6.70 -2.27 15.81
N GLY A 55 5.98 -3.30 15.37
CA GLY A 55 6.27 -4.69 15.72
C GLY A 55 7.64 -5.15 15.22
N VAL A 56 8.06 -4.70 14.05
CA VAL A 56 9.44 -4.96 13.57
C VAL A 56 10.46 -4.24 14.46
N ILE A 57 10.20 -2.99 14.85
CA ILE A 57 11.05 -2.26 15.80
C ILE A 57 11.16 -3.02 17.13
N ASP A 58 10.06 -3.48 17.68
CA ASP A 58 10.01 -4.22 18.96
C ASP A 58 10.76 -5.55 18.90
N LYS A 59 10.89 -6.13 17.70
CA LYS A 59 11.66 -7.37 17.45
C LYS A 59 13.08 -7.13 16.92
N MET A 60 13.57 -5.90 16.89
CA MET A 60 14.87 -5.59 16.29
C MET A 60 16.04 -6.24 17.06
N ASP A 61 15.95 -6.39 18.37
CA ASP A 61 16.95 -7.12 19.15
C ASP A 61 16.96 -8.61 18.80
N TYR A 62 15.78 -9.23 18.67
CA TYR A 62 15.67 -10.61 18.21
C TYR A 62 16.32 -10.80 16.83
N LEU A 63 16.07 -9.88 15.88
CA LEU A 63 16.64 -9.94 14.53
C LEU A 63 18.18 -9.76 14.58
N SER A 64 18.68 -8.88 15.42
CA SER A 64 20.11 -8.69 15.66
C SER A 64 20.76 -9.93 16.27
N ASP A 65 20.16 -10.52 17.30
CA ASP A 65 20.65 -11.73 17.95
C ASP A 65 20.65 -12.96 17.01
N LEU A 66 19.77 -12.95 16.02
CA LEU A 66 19.73 -13.97 14.96
C LEU A 66 20.91 -13.84 13.99
N GLY A 67 21.68 -12.73 14.05
CA GLY A 67 22.89 -12.51 13.26
C GLY A 67 22.60 -12.22 11.78
N ILE A 68 21.50 -11.52 11.47
CA ILE A 68 21.18 -11.14 10.09
C ILE A 68 21.90 -9.84 9.71
N ASP A 69 22.26 -9.71 8.42
CA ASP A 69 22.89 -8.51 7.87
C ASP A 69 21.90 -7.58 7.16
N ALA A 70 20.71 -8.08 6.80
CA ALA A 70 19.69 -7.31 6.11
C ALA A 70 18.29 -7.86 6.37
N ILE A 71 17.33 -6.92 6.45
CA ILE A 71 15.89 -7.17 6.38
C ILE A 71 15.44 -6.88 4.95
N TYR A 72 14.68 -7.80 4.35
CA TYR A 72 13.94 -7.59 3.12
C TYR A 72 12.45 -7.54 3.44
N PHE A 73 11.83 -6.40 3.24
CA PHE A 73 10.38 -6.27 3.40
C PHE A 73 9.66 -6.69 2.13
N ASN A 74 8.62 -7.54 2.25
CA ASN A 74 7.55 -7.54 1.26
C ASN A 74 6.99 -6.11 1.14
N PRO A 75 6.25 -5.77 0.05
CA PRO A 75 5.77 -4.40 -0.12
C PRO A 75 5.10 -3.83 1.13
N ILE A 76 5.39 -2.56 1.45
CA ILE A 76 4.89 -1.86 2.65
C ILE A 76 4.09 -0.61 2.34
N PHE A 77 4.00 -0.25 1.05
CA PHE A 77 3.30 0.95 0.60
C PHE A 77 1.77 0.77 0.66
N VAL A 78 1.03 1.89 0.61
CA VAL A 78 -0.44 1.87 0.71
C VAL A 78 -1.03 0.89 -0.30
N SER A 79 -1.85 -0.04 0.18
CA SER A 79 -2.45 -1.10 -0.64
C SER A 79 -3.63 -1.77 0.08
N PRO A 80 -4.69 -2.18 -0.66
CA PRO A 80 -5.86 -2.80 -0.07
C PRO A 80 -5.67 -4.26 0.38
N SER A 81 -4.64 -4.96 -0.11
CA SER A 81 -4.39 -6.34 0.32
C SER A 81 -3.42 -6.46 1.49
N ASN A 82 -3.44 -7.59 2.17
CA ASN A 82 -2.47 -7.88 3.21
C ASN A 82 -1.05 -8.10 2.66
N HIS A 83 -0.90 -8.58 1.41
CA HIS A 83 0.40 -8.80 0.75
C HIS A 83 0.99 -7.54 0.11
N LYS A 84 0.18 -6.52 -0.15
CA LYS A 84 0.54 -5.18 -0.65
C LYS A 84 1.25 -5.11 -2.01
N TYR A 85 1.12 -6.16 -2.84
CA TYR A 85 1.60 -6.12 -4.22
C TYR A 85 0.69 -5.32 -5.17
N ASP A 86 -0.49 -4.90 -4.75
CA ASP A 86 -1.47 -4.08 -5.45
C ASP A 86 -1.42 -2.64 -4.95
N ILE A 87 -0.30 -1.97 -5.23
CA ILE A 87 0.03 -0.66 -4.67
C ILE A 87 -1.00 0.40 -5.08
N GLN A 88 -1.54 1.07 -4.06
CA GLN A 88 -2.45 2.21 -4.17
C GLN A 88 -1.70 3.54 -4.24
N ASP A 89 -0.64 3.70 -3.44
CA ASP A 89 0.23 4.86 -3.43
C ASP A 89 1.69 4.41 -3.27
N TYR A 90 2.55 4.77 -4.23
CA TYR A 90 3.97 4.42 -4.24
C TYR A 90 4.83 5.33 -3.35
N GLU A 91 4.32 6.47 -2.93
CA GLU A 91 5.10 7.49 -2.21
C GLU A 91 5.10 7.28 -0.71
N HIS A 92 4.10 6.54 -0.18
CA HIS A 92 3.86 6.49 1.25
C HIS A 92 3.70 5.08 1.79
N VAL A 93 4.23 4.86 2.98
CA VAL A 93 4.00 3.66 3.78
C VAL A 93 2.51 3.54 4.13
N ASP A 94 1.96 2.33 4.04
CA ASP A 94 0.57 2.09 4.44
C ASP A 94 0.36 2.41 5.93
N PRO A 95 -0.56 3.31 6.27
CA PRO A 95 -0.82 3.67 7.66
C PRO A 95 -1.27 2.50 8.55
N HIS A 96 -1.80 1.40 7.97
CA HIS A 96 -2.08 0.18 8.71
C HIS A 96 -0.82 -0.60 9.11
N TYR A 97 0.32 -0.32 8.45
CA TYR A 97 1.65 -0.77 8.89
C TYR A 97 2.41 0.31 9.65
N GLY A 98 1.95 1.55 9.56
CA GLY A 98 2.58 2.74 10.09
C GLY A 98 1.83 3.33 11.29
N VAL A 99 1.47 4.61 11.17
CA VAL A 99 0.83 5.38 12.24
C VAL A 99 -0.48 6.01 11.73
N ILE A 100 -1.58 5.76 12.41
CA ILE A 100 -2.87 6.39 12.13
C ILE A 100 -3.15 7.49 13.14
N VAL A 101 -2.99 8.75 12.73
CA VAL A 101 -3.25 9.95 13.53
C VAL A 101 -4.72 10.36 13.41
N THR A 102 -5.23 10.40 12.18
CA THR A 102 -6.62 10.75 11.87
C THR A 102 -7.43 9.47 11.66
N LYS A 103 -8.49 9.30 12.47
CA LYS A 103 -9.33 8.07 12.49
C LYS A 103 -10.82 8.37 12.22
N THR A 104 -11.10 9.42 11.45
CA THR A 104 -12.49 9.83 11.14
C THR A 104 -13.05 8.98 10.02
N GLY A 105 -14.36 8.81 10.01
CA GLY A 105 -15.08 8.01 9.02
C GLY A 105 -15.69 6.74 9.62
N ASN A 106 -16.33 5.96 8.75
CA ASN A 106 -17.01 4.74 9.13
C ASN A 106 -16.57 3.58 8.22
N PRO A 107 -16.49 2.35 8.76
CA PRO A 107 -16.40 1.16 7.95
C PRO A 107 -17.69 0.94 7.16
N LEU A 108 -17.67 0.06 6.18
CA LEU A 108 -18.86 -0.35 5.43
C LEU A 108 -19.84 -1.10 6.36
N SER A 109 -21.14 -0.93 6.12
CA SER A 109 -22.12 -1.85 6.71
C SER A 109 -21.98 -3.26 6.10
N ASN A 110 -22.58 -4.26 6.73
CA ASN A 110 -22.47 -5.66 6.24
C ASN A 110 -22.96 -5.82 4.81
N GLU A 111 -24.00 -5.08 4.41
CA GLU A 111 -24.63 -5.21 3.08
C GLU A 111 -24.02 -4.25 2.04
N ASP A 112 -23.28 -3.25 2.48
CA ASP A 112 -22.70 -2.23 1.60
C ASP A 112 -21.41 -2.76 0.95
N LYS A 113 -21.32 -2.63 -0.38
CA LYS A 113 -20.16 -3.04 -1.20
C LYS A 113 -19.54 -1.87 -1.95
N ASP A 114 -20.10 -0.66 -1.81
CA ASP A 114 -19.59 0.53 -2.48
C ASP A 114 -18.52 1.19 -1.63
N ASN A 115 -17.26 1.08 -2.06
CA ASN A 115 -16.12 1.70 -1.39
C ASN A 115 -16.20 3.23 -1.31
N LYS A 116 -17.06 3.88 -2.09
CA LYS A 116 -17.34 5.32 -1.90
C LYS A 116 -17.89 5.64 -0.51
N ASN A 117 -18.42 4.64 0.19
CA ASN A 117 -18.91 4.72 1.57
C ASN A 117 -17.87 4.25 2.60
N ALA A 118 -16.74 3.69 2.16
CA ALA A 118 -15.62 3.24 3.02
C ALA A 118 -14.81 4.44 3.53
N THR A 119 -15.49 5.39 4.19
CA THR A 119 -14.89 6.68 4.55
C THR A 119 -13.79 6.56 5.60
N LEU A 120 -13.80 5.51 6.41
CA LEU A 120 -12.74 5.21 7.35
C LEU A 120 -11.45 4.82 6.62
N TYR A 121 -11.53 3.88 5.68
CA TYR A 121 -10.39 3.46 4.86
C TYR A 121 -9.83 4.64 4.06
N MET A 122 -10.71 5.39 3.40
CA MET A 122 -10.33 6.59 2.64
C MET A 122 -9.52 7.55 3.53
N THR A 123 -10.03 7.92 4.71
CA THR A 123 -9.30 8.81 5.62
C THR A 123 -7.98 8.22 6.07
N ARG A 124 -7.95 6.94 6.43
CA ARG A 124 -6.73 6.30 6.91
C ARG A 124 -5.63 6.28 5.86
N THR A 125 -5.98 6.03 4.60
CA THR A 125 -5.02 5.80 3.52
C THR A 125 -4.71 7.02 2.65
N THR A 126 -5.43 8.15 2.82
CA THR A 126 -5.23 9.36 2.00
C THR A 126 -5.03 10.65 2.82
N ASP A 127 -5.21 10.63 4.14
CA ASP A 127 -4.94 11.82 4.98
C ASP A 127 -3.42 12.05 5.08
N PRO A 128 -2.91 13.22 4.67
CA PRO A 128 -1.47 13.50 4.67
C PRO A 128 -0.79 13.31 6.04
N LYS A 129 -1.51 13.54 7.15
CA LYS A 129 -0.95 13.33 8.50
C LYS A 129 -0.69 11.86 8.80
N ASN A 130 -1.54 10.97 8.31
CA ASN A 130 -1.35 9.53 8.46
C ASN A 130 -0.18 9.05 7.61
N LEU A 131 -0.12 9.53 6.36
CA LEU A 131 0.93 9.18 5.41
C LEU A 131 2.30 9.63 5.94
N GLU A 132 2.45 10.92 6.28
CA GLU A 132 3.68 11.48 6.82
C GLU A 132 4.13 10.80 8.13
N ALA A 133 3.21 10.55 9.05
CA ALA A 133 3.54 9.88 10.31
C ALA A 133 4.02 8.43 10.09
N SER A 134 3.49 7.76 9.07
CA SER A 134 3.90 6.39 8.70
C SER A 134 5.28 6.36 8.06
N ASP A 135 5.60 7.33 7.21
CA ASP A 135 6.94 7.49 6.62
C ASP A 135 7.98 7.79 7.69
N GLN A 136 7.64 8.64 8.66
CA GLN A 136 8.51 8.93 9.81
C GLN A 136 8.77 7.68 10.66
N LEU A 137 7.80 6.78 10.81
CA LEU A 137 8.02 5.51 11.50
C LEU A 137 8.98 4.60 10.73
N LEU A 138 8.87 4.53 9.40
CA LEU A 138 9.81 3.80 8.55
C LEU A 138 11.24 4.37 8.70
N ALA A 139 11.41 5.69 8.63
CA ALA A 139 12.69 6.34 8.82
C ALA A 139 13.31 6.01 10.20
N LYS A 140 12.49 6.01 11.26
CA LYS A 140 12.92 5.57 12.61
C LYS A 140 13.36 4.11 12.61
N LEU A 141 12.61 3.20 11.98
CA LEU A 141 12.96 1.77 11.87
C LEU A 141 14.29 1.59 11.17
N ILE A 142 14.50 2.27 10.04
CA ILE A 142 15.75 2.23 9.27
C ILE A 142 16.93 2.70 10.14
N GLY A 143 16.79 3.81 10.85
CA GLY A 143 17.82 4.30 11.76
C GLY A 143 18.18 3.29 12.87
N ILE A 144 17.18 2.61 13.44
CA ILE A 144 17.39 1.56 14.45
C ILE A 144 18.12 0.34 13.83
N ALA A 145 17.68 -0.12 12.66
CA ALA A 145 18.32 -1.23 11.95
C ALA A 145 19.79 -0.92 11.63
N HIS A 146 20.04 0.25 11.06
CA HIS A 146 21.41 0.69 10.73
C HIS A 146 22.32 0.80 11.98
N SER A 147 21.79 1.25 13.11
CA SER A 147 22.57 1.30 14.37
C SER A 147 23.02 -0.08 14.86
N LYS A 148 22.38 -1.14 14.38
CA LYS A 148 22.73 -2.55 14.64
C LYS A 148 23.48 -3.22 13.48
N GLY A 149 23.86 -2.45 12.45
CA GLY A 149 24.53 -2.96 11.26
C GLY A 149 23.63 -3.76 10.30
N ILE A 150 22.30 -3.65 10.45
CA ILE A 150 21.31 -4.35 9.63
C ILE A 150 20.84 -3.40 8.52
N LYS A 151 20.99 -3.81 7.26
CA LYS A 151 20.46 -3.09 6.08
C LYS A 151 18.97 -3.31 5.93
N VAL A 152 18.28 -2.34 5.32
CA VAL A 152 16.86 -2.45 4.97
C VAL A 152 16.72 -2.45 3.45
N ILE A 153 15.96 -3.40 2.92
CA ILE A 153 15.66 -3.55 1.49
C ILE A 153 14.14 -3.53 1.34
N LEU A 154 13.64 -2.65 0.49
CA LEU A 154 12.21 -2.54 0.18
C LEU A 154 11.90 -3.25 -1.14
N ASP A 155 10.76 -3.96 -1.19
CA ASP A 155 10.25 -4.56 -2.42
C ASP A 155 9.65 -3.48 -3.33
N GLY A 156 10.13 -3.41 -4.57
CA GLY A 156 9.66 -2.48 -5.60
C GLY A 156 8.72 -3.16 -6.59
N VAL A 157 7.43 -2.88 -6.50
CA VAL A 157 6.42 -3.42 -7.41
C VAL A 157 6.25 -2.50 -8.62
N PHE A 158 7.09 -2.66 -9.64
CA PHE A 158 7.13 -1.72 -10.77
C PHE A 158 6.39 -2.20 -12.02
N ASN A 159 5.99 -3.47 -12.12
CA ASN A 159 5.32 -4.01 -13.29
C ASN A 159 3.86 -3.54 -13.42
N HIS A 160 3.17 -3.38 -12.28
CA HIS A 160 1.77 -3.04 -12.20
C HIS A 160 1.49 -2.27 -10.90
N CYS A 161 0.36 -1.60 -10.84
CA CYS A 161 -0.18 -1.04 -9.59
C CYS A 161 -1.46 -1.79 -9.17
N GLY A 162 -2.08 -1.38 -8.08
CA GLY A 162 -3.42 -1.83 -7.70
C GLY A 162 -4.52 -1.06 -8.43
N ALA A 163 -5.72 -1.61 -8.50
CA ALA A 163 -6.88 -0.91 -9.06
C ALA A 163 -7.33 0.30 -8.20
N PHE A 164 -6.96 0.33 -6.91
CA PHE A 164 -7.19 1.47 -6.01
C PHE A 164 -6.14 2.58 -6.18
N ASN A 165 -5.13 2.37 -7.03
CA ASN A 165 -4.03 3.30 -7.22
C ASN A 165 -4.51 4.69 -7.60
N LYS A 166 -3.86 5.72 -7.05
CA LYS A 166 -4.23 7.14 -7.22
C LYS A 166 -4.25 7.62 -8.67
N TRP A 167 -3.50 6.99 -9.57
CA TRP A 167 -3.48 7.36 -10.98
C TRP A 167 -4.67 6.80 -11.75
N LEU A 168 -5.13 5.58 -11.38
CA LEU A 168 -6.35 5.00 -11.94
C LEU A 168 -7.60 5.52 -11.21
N ASP A 169 -7.55 5.57 -9.89
CA ASP A 169 -8.59 6.02 -8.95
C ASP A 169 -9.98 5.42 -9.24
N ARG A 170 -10.01 4.09 -9.41
CA ARG A 170 -11.25 3.37 -9.73
C ARG A 170 -12.33 3.57 -8.66
N GLU A 171 -11.93 3.67 -7.41
CA GLU A 171 -12.84 3.84 -6.28
C GLU A 171 -13.18 5.31 -5.99
N GLY A 172 -12.51 6.26 -6.63
CA GLY A 172 -12.76 7.70 -6.47
C GLY A 172 -12.35 8.24 -5.09
N PHE A 173 -11.29 7.70 -4.50
CA PHE A 173 -10.78 8.14 -3.20
C PHE A 173 -9.97 9.43 -3.28
N TYR A 174 -9.18 9.58 -4.34
CA TYR A 174 -8.21 10.64 -4.47
C TYR A 174 -8.80 11.93 -5.04
N GLU A 175 -9.70 11.85 -6.00
CA GLU A 175 -10.39 13.03 -6.55
C GLU A 175 -11.12 13.82 -5.47
N LYS A 176 -11.76 13.14 -4.51
CA LYS A 176 -12.43 13.78 -3.35
C LYS A 176 -11.46 14.54 -2.45
N ASN A 177 -10.18 14.20 -2.49
CA ASN A 177 -9.13 14.81 -1.68
C ASN A 177 -8.29 15.83 -2.47
N GLY A 178 -8.79 16.28 -3.62
CA GLY A 178 -8.16 17.35 -4.42
C GLY A 178 -7.07 16.88 -5.37
N TYR A 179 -6.89 15.58 -5.54
CA TYR A 179 -6.02 15.05 -6.58
C TYR A 179 -6.67 15.18 -7.96
N PRO A 180 -5.91 15.17 -9.05
CA PRO A 180 -6.47 15.12 -10.40
C PRO A 180 -7.39 13.88 -10.57
N VAL A 181 -8.39 14.03 -11.45
CA VAL A 181 -9.28 12.93 -11.80
C VAL A 181 -8.48 11.71 -12.30
N GLY A 182 -8.81 10.53 -11.81
CA GLY A 182 -8.14 9.29 -12.19
C GLY A 182 -8.41 8.88 -13.64
N ALA A 183 -7.48 8.10 -14.20
CA ALA A 183 -7.58 7.65 -15.59
C ALA A 183 -8.76 6.71 -15.85
N TYR A 184 -9.30 6.06 -14.83
CA TYR A 184 -10.52 5.25 -14.92
C TYR A 184 -11.75 6.10 -15.25
N ALA A 185 -11.87 7.26 -14.62
CA ALA A 185 -13.04 8.12 -14.73
C ALA A 185 -12.98 9.07 -15.95
N SER A 186 -11.78 9.38 -16.49
CA SER A 186 -11.65 10.36 -17.58
C SER A 186 -10.52 10.03 -18.54
N GLU A 187 -10.83 10.05 -19.84
CA GLU A 187 -9.83 10.00 -20.92
C GLU A 187 -8.86 11.20 -20.87
N ASN A 188 -9.30 12.34 -20.33
CA ASN A 188 -8.49 13.56 -20.20
C ASN A 188 -7.70 13.61 -18.88
N SER A 189 -7.64 12.51 -18.14
CA SER A 189 -6.81 12.43 -16.93
C SER A 189 -5.33 12.68 -17.28
N PRO A 190 -4.58 13.41 -16.44
CA PRO A 190 -3.13 13.54 -16.62
C PRO A 190 -2.42 12.17 -16.52
N TYR A 191 -3.05 11.19 -15.91
CA TYR A 191 -2.52 9.83 -15.76
C TYR A 191 -2.94 8.87 -16.88
N HIS A 192 -3.66 9.35 -17.91
CA HIS A 192 -4.18 8.50 -19.00
C HIS A 192 -3.09 7.60 -19.61
N ASN A 193 -1.92 8.19 -19.93
CA ASN A 193 -0.82 7.47 -20.58
C ASN A 193 -0.02 6.55 -19.64
N PHE A 194 -0.34 6.52 -18.35
CA PHE A 194 0.28 5.58 -17.40
C PHE A 194 -0.22 4.16 -17.59
N PHE A 195 -1.30 3.99 -18.38
CA PHE A 195 -1.94 2.71 -18.64
C PHE A 195 -2.04 2.44 -20.14
N ASN A 196 -2.04 1.16 -20.53
CA ASN A 196 -2.30 0.70 -21.90
C ASN A 196 -3.77 0.36 -22.04
N TRP A 197 -4.54 1.21 -22.68
CA TRP A 197 -5.96 1.01 -22.96
C TRP A 197 -6.16 0.07 -24.13
N THR A 198 -7.02 -0.94 -23.98
CA THR A 198 -7.32 -1.96 -24.99
C THR A 198 -8.66 -1.72 -25.69
N GLY A 199 -9.33 -0.61 -25.38
CA GLY A 199 -10.64 -0.20 -25.89
C GLY A 199 -11.47 0.44 -24.78
N GLY A 200 -12.80 0.30 -24.89
CA GLY A 200 -13.74 0.85 -23.92
C GLY A 200 -14.09 2.31 -24.14
N GLU A 201 -14.93 2.82 -23.29
CA GLU A 201 -15.43 4.21 -23.31
C GLU A 201 -15.40 4.79 -21.90
N TRP A 202 -15.22 6.10 -21.81
CA TRP A 202 -15.31 6.84 -20.55
C TRP A 202 -16.73 7.40 -20.35
N PRO A 203 -17.12 7.60 -19.09
CA PRO A 203 -16.39 7.34 -17.87
C PRO A 203 -16.39 5.87 -17.44
N ASN A 204 -15.51 5.52 -16.49
CA ASN A 204 -15.38 4.20 -15.89
C ASN A 204 -14.88 3.11 -16.87
N ASN A 205 -13.79 3.43 -17.57
CA ASN A 205 -13.21 2.50 -18.53
C ASN A 205 -12.42 1.38 -17.83
N GLU A 206 -12.88 0.14 -18.01
CA GLU A 206 -12.27 -1.08 -17.44
C GLU A 206 -11.34 -1.81 -18.43
N HIS A 207 -11.19 -1.29 -19.66
CA HIS A 207 -10.46 -1.93 -20.75
C HIS A 207 -9.00 -1.47 -20.79
N TYR A 208 -8.19 -1.92 -19.85
CA TYR A 208 -6.75 -1.69 -19.79
C TYR A 208 -5.97 -3.01 -19.68
N SER A 209 -4.70 -3.01 -20.11
CA SER A 209 -3.82 -4.15 -19.94
C SER A 209 -3.55 -4.40 -18.46
N SER A 210 -3.58 -5.65 -18.04
CA SER A 210 -3.34 -6.05 -16.66
C SER A 210 -2.35 -7.21 -16.55
N TRP A 211 -1.81 -7.43 -15.36
CA TRP A 211 -0.89 -8.52 -15.10
C TRP A 211 -1.65 -9.85 -15.02
N TRP A 212 -1.32 -10.78 -15.92
CA TRP A 212 -2.01 -12.07 -16.06
C TRP A 212 -3.53 -11.96 -16.20
N ASP A 213 -4.01 -10.93 -16.90
CA ASP A 213 -5.42 -10.62 -17.11
C ASP A 213 -6.24 -10.42 -15.82
N HIS A 214 -5.55 -10.07 -14.72
CA HIS A 214 -6.22 -9.69 -13.47
C HIS A 214 -6.51 -8.18 -13.47
N PRO A 215 -7.78 -7.74 -13.58
CA PRO A 215 -8.13 -6.33 -13.70
C PRO A 215 -7.78 -5.49 -12.47
N ASN A 216 -7.49 -6.15 -11.34
CA ASN A 216 -7.03 -5.47 -10.12
C ASN A 216 -5.53 -5.16 -10.11
N HIS A 217 -4.78 -5.60 -11.14
CA HIS A 217 -3.36 -5.33 -11.32
C HIS A 217 -3.09 -4.66 -12.66
N PRO A 218 -3.52 -3.38 -12.85
CA PRO A 218 -3.28 -2.62 -14.08
C PRO A 218 -1.78 -2.54 -14.37
N LYS A 219 -1.36 -2.92 -15.58
CA LYS A 219 0.04 -2.80 -16.00
C LYS A 219 0.42 -1.34 -16.19
N LEU A 220 1.61 -0.99 -15.72
CA LEU A 220 2.21 0.32 -15.91
C LEU A 220 2.87 0.41 -17.29
N ASN A 221 2.64 1.53 -17.98
CA ASN A 221 3.00 1.76 -19.38
C ASN A 221 4.29 2.55 -19.52
N TYR A 222 5.42 1.94 -19.23
CA TYR A 222 6.75 2.58 -19.37
C TYR A 222 7.17 2.80 -20.82
N GLU A 223 6.60 2.06 -21.78
CA GLU A 223 6.99 2.15 -23.19
C GLU A 223 6.49 3.43 -23.86
N HIS A 224 5.38 4.00 -23.33
CA HIS A 224 4.72 5.16 -23.95
C HIS A 224 4.49 6.32 -22.97
N SER A 225 5.08 6.27 -21.77
CA SER A 225 4.98 7.34 -20.78
C SER A 225 6.34 7.63 -20.14
N ASP A 226 7.04 8.60 -20.71
CA ASP A 226 8.29 9.14 -20.14
C ASP A 226 8.06 9.77 -18.78
N GLU A 227 6.86 10.33 -18.56
CA GLU A 227 6.49 10.93 -17.28
C GLU A 227 6.41 9.87 -16.17
N LEU A 228 5.73 8.75 -16.42
CA LEU A 228 5.67 7.62 -15.49
C LEU A 228 7.07 7.07 -15.22
N TYR A 229 7.86 6.87 -16.28
CA TYR A 229 9.24 6.38 -16.16
C TYR A 229 10.06 7.30 -15.26
N THR A 230 10.02 8.61 -15.53
CA THR A 230 10.75 9.62 -14.75
C THR A 230 10.28 9.65 -13.31
N TYR A 231 8.96 9.60 -13.08
CA TYR A 231 8.37 9.61 -11.75
C TYR A 231 8.87 8.42 -10.90
N ILE A 232 8.78 7.22 -11.42
CA ILE A 232 9.23 6.01 -10.71
C ILE A 232 10.75 6.03 -10.48
N CYS A 233 11.53 6.47 -11.48
CA CYS A 233 12.98 6.59 -11.33
C CYS A 233 13.36 7.59 -10.23
N LEU A 234 12.74 8.75 -10.19
CA LEU A 234 13.02 9.77 -9.16
C LEU A 234 12.63 9.28 -7.76
N LEU A 235 11.49 8.61 -7.64
CA LEU A 235 11.00 8.10 -6.37
C LEU A 235 11.94 7.07 -5.72
N TYR A 236 12.61 6.23 -6.55
CA TYR A 236 13.40 5.11 -6.04
C TYR A 236 14.91 5.24 -6.24
N THR A 237 15.42 6.30 -6.86
CA THR A 237 16.87 6.39 -7.19
C THR A 237 17.58 7.62 -6.64
N SER A 238 16.89 8.73 -6.31
CA SER A 238 17.60 9.95 -5.93
C SER A 238 17.31 10.46 -4.53
N ASP A 239 16.06 10.61 -4.13
CA ASP A 239 15.75 11.32 -2.87
C ASP A 239 15.40 10.39 -1.71
N ALA A 240 14.80 9.26 -1.95
CA ALA A 240 14.50 8.31 -0.89
C ALA A 240 15.78 7.73 -0.25
N ALA A 241 16.87 7.66 -1.01
CA ALA A 241 18.16 7.19 -0.51
C ALA A 241 18.93 8.28 0.27
N ASP A 242 18.85 9.53 -0.18
CA ASP A 242 19.66 10.61 0.40
C ASP A 242 18.98 11.31 1.59
N ASP A 243 17.66 11.48 1.58
CA ASP A 243 16.93 12.19 2.63
C ASP A 243 16.35 11.28 3.71
N LEU A 244 15.91 10.06 3.35
CA LEU A 244 15.36 9.11 4.33
C LEU A 244 16.37 8.08 4.83
N ILE A 245 17.41 7.78 4.06
CA ILE A 245 18.35 6.70 4.38
C ILE A 245 19.70 7.25 4.85
N GLY A 246 19.97 8.54 4.65
CA GLY A 246 21.21 9.19 5.10
C GLY A 246 22.44 8.31 4.89
N VAL A 247 22.95 8.23 3.68
CA VAL A 247 24.26 7.58 3.43
C VAL A 247 25.37 8.47 3.94
#